data_4c036b31bce3bfd4a1bd551863e8504a
#
_entry.id   4c036b31bce3bfd4a1bd551863e8504a
#
_cell.length_a   1.000
_cell.length_b   1.000
_cell.length_c   1.000
_cell.angle_alpha   90.00
_cell.angle_beta   90.00
_cell.angle_gamma   90.00
#
_symmetry.space_group_name_H-M   'P 1'
#
loop_
_entity.id
_entity.type
_entity.pdbx_description
1 polymer ?
#
loop_
_entity_poly.entity_id
_entity_poly.type
_entity_poly.pdbx_seq_one_letter_code
_entity_poly.pdbx_strand_id
1 'polypeptide(L)'
;MFASAAEIAKAVREGKVSALEVTNAALERIEATDHRLRAFRHVDAEGARAAASELDTARRTGVSLGTLAGVPIAVKENVPVDGLPREVGSLVRRGERSDSDALAVGRLRSAHGVVIGMTCMPEYGHIGLGHSPLGPATRNPWSMAHTPGGSSSGSAAAVASGQAALALGTDGGGSIRIPSACCGVVGHKPTLGRVPHAPLRAGFSPMSHLGPIGRSVGDVAMMLDVIAGQDHRDPASLPSEGVCYAELSQESRSDGRIAWAPQLGTATVDDDVLQVCLSAIEALEANGYTVVEIDPFLDDWTDAWAILFDVMMASLVVERLSDVYRLSEPSLIARVEHGLGVKAIEIAEAEATRRDVWASFNRLYEHFDVIVTPALLAPPLPVDPQTGEIDNPEAWSDRWFMHMYPANLTGQPACSVPVGTTVDSLPVGLQVMGSRFADGRVITFASAVERCVNWLGTRPEIA
;
A
#
# COMPACT_ATOMS: atom_id res chain seq x y z
N MET A 1 8.06 -18.85 -0.16
CA MET A 1 6.76 -19.26 -0.71
C MET A 1 6.26 -18.22 -1.71
N PHE A 2 6.13 -18.56 -3.00
CA PHE A 2 5.87 -17.58 -4.06
C PHE A 2 4.65 -17.94 -4.95
N ALA A 3 3.84 -18.91 -4.56
CA ALA A 3 2.56 -19.15 -5.21
C ALA A 3 1.64 -17.92 -5.04
N SER A 4 0.78 -17.64 -6.01
CA SER A 4 -0.23 -16.59 -5.90
C SER A 4 -1.26 -16.92 -4.81
N ALA A 5 -1.95 -15.91 -4.30
CA ALA A 5 -3.03 -16.12 -3.32
C ALA A 5 -4.14 -17.02 -3.90
N ALA A 6 -4.44 -16.86 -5.19
CA ALA A 6 -5.42 -17.68 -5.89
C ALA A 6 -5.00 -19.15 -5.97
N GLU A 7 -3.74 -19.43 -6.32
CA GLU A 7 -3.19 -20.80 -6.35
C GLU A 7 -3.21 -21.46 -4.96
N ILE A 8 -2.78 -20.72 -3.93
CA ILE A 8 -2.81 -21.20 -2.53
C ILE A 8 -4.25 -21.56 -2.13
N ALA A 9 -5.17 -20.61 -2.27
CA ALA A 9 -6.56 -20.81 -1.85
C ALA A 9 -7.22 -21.97 -2.61
N LYS A 10 -6.94 -22.12 -3.91
CA LYS A 10 -7.42 -23.24 -4.71
C LYS A 10 -6.84 -24.56 -4.22
N ALA A 11 -5.53 -24.65 -4.00
CA ALA A 11 -4.88 -25.87 -3.54
C ALA A 11 -5.37 -26.33 -2.16
N VAL A 12 -5.62 -25.38 -1.24
CA VAL A 12 -6.18 -25.65 0.09
C VAL A 12 -7.63 -26.14 -0.03
N ARG A 13 -8.49 -25.48 -0.80
CA ARG A 13 -9.88 -25.93 -1.02
C ARG A 13 -9.97 -27.33 -1.62
N GLU A 14 -9.11 -27.63 -2.59
CA GLU A 14 -9.03 -28.95 -3.24
C GLU A 14 -8.34 -30.03 -2.36
N GLY A 15 -7.76 -29.64 -1.23
CA GLY A 15 -7.04 -30.55 -0.34
C GLY A 15 -5.71 -31.07 -0.89
N LYS A 16 -5.14 -30.38 -1.88
CA LYS A 16 -3.80 -30.67 -2.42
C LYS A 16 -2.68 -30.30 -1.46
N VAL A 17 -2.94 -29.32 -0.61
CA VAL A 17 -2.10 -28.87 0.49
C VAL A 17 -3.00 -28.48 1.65
N SER A 18 -2.56 -28.66 2.89
CA SER A 18 -3.29 -28.17 4.06
C SER A 18 -3.00 -26.68 4.32
N ALA A 19 -3.95 -25.99 4.94
CA ALA A 19 -3.73 -24.61 5.37
C ALA A 19 -2.57 -24.52 6.38
N LEU A 20 -2.40 -25.56 7.22
CA LEU A 20 -1.30 -25.64 8.18
C LEU A 20 0.08 -25.77 7.49
N GLU A 21 0.20 -26.58 6.43
CA GLU A 21 1.45 -26.66 5.63
C GLU A 21 1.82 -25.33 5.00
N VAL A 22 0.84 -24.65 4.41
CA VAL A 22 1.05 -23.32 3.82
C VAL A 22 1.47 -22.30 4.88
N THR A 23 0.81 -22.30 6.03
CA THR A 23 1.13 -21.41 7.15
C THR A 23 2.52 -21.68 7.70
N ASN A 24 2.90 -22.95 7.90
CA ASN A 24 4.24 -23.30 8.35
C ASN A 24 5.31 -22.88 7.35
N ALA A 25 5.10 -23.06 6.05
CA ALA A 25 6.04 -22.59 5.03
C ALA A 25 6.22 -21.06 5.04
N ALA A 26 5.17 -20.28 5.37
CA ALA A 26 5.29 -18.83 5.55
C ALA A 26 6.10 -18.50 6.81
N LEU A 27 5.83 -19.15 7.94
CA LEU A 27 6.54 -18.96 9.20
C LEU A 27 8.03 -19.34 9.10
N GLU A 28 8.35 -20.45 8.44
CA GLU A 28 9.72 -20.87 8.13
C GLU A 28 10.44 -19.84 7.26
N ARG A 29 9.76 -19.26 6.27
CA ARG A 29 10.34 -18.19 5.45
C ARG A 29 10.61 -16.92 6.27
N ILE A 30 9.71 -16.57 7.20
CA ILE A 30 9.93 -15.45 8.13
C ILE A 30 11.16 -15.74 9.00
N GLU A 31 11.23 -16.90 9.63
CA GLU A 31 12.36 -17.30 10.48
C GLU A 31 13.69 -17.24 9.72
N ALA A 32 13.70 -17.69 8.46
CA ALA A 32 14.90 -17.70 7.62
C ALA A 32 15.35 -16.33 7.16
N THR A 33 14.46 -15.33 7.05
CA THR A 33 14.80 -14.07 6.34
C THR A 33 14.52 -12.81 7.13
N ASP A 34 13.64 -12.83 8.14
CA ASP A 34 13.19 -11.60 8.80
C ASP A 34 14.24 -10.99 9.73
N HIS A 35 15.19 -11.80 10.22
CA HIS A 35 16.34 -11.30 10.96
C HIS A 35 17.18 -10.28 10.16
N ARG A 36 17.10 -10.31 8.82
CA ARG A 36 17.74 -9.35 7.90
C ARG A 36 16.76 -8.26 7.44
N LEU A 37 15.54 -8.65 7.05
CA LEU A 37 14.54 -7.76 6.46
C LEU A 37 13.82 -6.91 7.48
N ARG A 38 13.53 -7.49 8.67
CA ARG A 38 12.78 -6.79 9.74
C ARG A 38 11.46 -6.23 9.25
N ALA A 39 10.74 -7.07 8.51
CA ALA A 39 9.42 -6.75 7.99
C ALA A 39 8.33 -6.87 9.06
N PHE A 40 8.52 -7.80 10.02
CA PHE A 40 7.54 -8.04 11.08
C PHE A 40 7.91 -7.36 12.40
N ARG A 41 6.95 -6.67 12.98
CA ARG A 41 6.99 -6.19 14.36
C ARG A 41 6.62 -7.32 15.32
N HIS A 42 5.67 -8.14 14.92
CA HIS A 42 5.19 -9.28 15.70
C HIS A 42 4.73 -10.39 14.76
N VAL A 43 5.20 -11.60 14.99
CA VAL A 43 4.75 -12.82 14.29
C VAL A 43 3.84 -13.60 15.24
N ASP A 44 2.60 -13.83 14.82
CA ASP A 44 1.62 -14.62 15.58
C ASP A 44 1.65 -16.07 15.13
N ALA A 45 2.76 -16.77 15.41
CA ALA A 45 2.97 -18.12 14.93
C ALA A 45 1.96 -19.13 15.53
N GLU A 46 1.57 -18.96 16.79
CA GLU A 46 0.62 -19.86 17.47
C GLU A 46 -0.80 -19.62 16.96
N GLY A 47 -1.27 -18.38 16.92
CA GLY A 47 -2.61 -18.04 16.41
C GLY A 47 -2.77 -18.41 14.95
N ALA A 48 -1.74 -18.16 14.11
CA ALA A 48 -1.77 -18.54 12.70
C ALA A 48 -1.88 -20.07 12.50
N ARG A 49 -1.11 -20.86 13.25
CA ARG A 49 -1.22 -22.34 13.20
C ARG A 49 -2.56 -22.84 13.70
N ALA A 50 -3.10 -22.24 14.76
CA ALA A 50 -4.42 -22.61 15.30
C ALA A 50 -5.50 -22.34 14.24
N ALA A 51 -5.55 -21.14 13.67
CA ALA A 51 -6.50 -20.78 12.61
C ALA A 51 -6.37 -21.72 11.39
N ALA A 52 -5.16 -22.01 10.93
CA ALA A 52 -4.94 -22.93 9.82
C ALA A 52 -5.43 -24.36 10.11
N SER A 53 -5.19 -24.85 11.33
CA SER A 53 -5.66 -26.19 11.76
C SER A 53 -7.19 -26.28 11.82
N GLU A 54 -7.84 -25.19 12.24
CA GLU A 54 -9.31 -25.08 12.23
C GLU A 54 -9.86 -25.14 10.79
N LEU A 55 -9.22 -24.45 9.85
CA LEU A 55 -9.60 -24.50 8.43
C LEU A 55 -9.45 -25.91 7.85
N ASP A 56 -8.36 -26.60 8.15
CA ASP A 56 -8.15 -27.99 7.72
C ASP A 56 -9.21 -28.94 8.30
N THR A 57 -9.63 -28.68 9.51
CA THR A 57 -10.71 -29.46 10.16
C THR A 57 -12.06 -29.16 9.51
N ALA A 58 -12.37 -27.86 9.27
CA ALA A 58 -13.59 -27.44 8.60
C ALA A 58 -13.69 -28.06 7.19
N ARG A 59 -12.60 -28.03 6.41
CA ARG A 59 -12.55 -28.68 5.10
C ARG A 59 -12.83 -30.19 5.18
N ARG A 60 -12.19 -30.90 6.11
CA ARG A 60 -12.38 -32.37 6.29
C ARG A 60 -13.80 -32.73 6.69
N THR A 61 -14.49 -31.85 7.40
CA THR A 61 -15.91 -32.05 7.79
C THR A 61 -16.89 -31.56 6.72
N GLY A 62 -16.43 -31.14 5.52
CA GLY A 62 -17.27 -30.78 4.40
C GLY A 62 -17.75 -29.34 4.42
N VAL A 63 -17.20 -28.47 5.26
CA VAL A 63 -17.47 -27.02 5.23
C VAL A 63 -16.80 -26.40 4.00
N SER A 64 -17.57 -25.62 3.24
CA SER A 64 -17.04 -24.87 2.09
C SER A 64 -16.14 -23.74 2.59
N LEU A 65 -14.89 -23.75 2.14
CA LEU A 65 -13.94 -22.71 2.47
C LEU A 65 -14.08 -21.47 1.58
N GLY A 66 -13.84 -20.30 2.15
CA GLY A 66 -13.94 -19.00 1.48
C GLY A 66 -12.84 -18.72 0.45
N THR A 67 -12.93 -17.53 -0.13
CA THR A 67 -12.08 -17.09 -1.25
C THR A 67 -10.59 -17.11 -0.90
N LEU A 68 -10.22 -16.71 0.32
CA LEU A 68 -8.83 -16.63 0.80
C LEU A 68 -8.38 -17.86 1.62
N ALA A 69 -9.00 -19.03 1.40
CA ALA A 69 -8.76 -20.23 2.19
C ALA A 69 -7.26 -20.54 2.38
N GLY A 70 -6.77 -20.41 3.62
CA GLY A 70 -5.39 -20.73 4.00
C GLY A 70 -4.32 -19.76 3.46
N VAL A 71 -4.69 -18.62 2.86
CA VAL A 71 -3.74 -17.62 2.36
C VAL A 71 -3.09 -16.88 3.53
N PRO A 72 -1.74 -16.88 3.67
CA PRO A 72 -1.04 -16.14 4.70
C PRO A 72 -1.06 -14.63 4.42
N ILE A 73 -1.59 -13.85 5.37
CA ILE A 73 -1.80 -12.42 5.26
C ILE A 73 -1.05 -11.69 6.37
N ALA A 74 -0.20 -10.73 5.99
CA ALA A 74 0.43 -9.80 6.92
C ALA A 74 -0.42 -8.54 7.07
N VAL A 75 -0.45 -7.94 8.26
CA VAL A 75 -1.25 -6.75 8.54
C VAL A 75 -0.36 -5.64 9.08
N LYS A 76 -0.47 -4.44 8.50
CA LYS A 76 0.27 -3.28 8.98
C LYS A 76 -0.14 -2.93 10.42
N GLU A 77 0.83 -2.62 11.26
CA GLU A 77 0.66 -2.47 12.71
C GLU A 77 -0.35 -1.40 13.15
N ASN A 78 -0.65 -0.41 12.31
CA ASN A 78 -1.69 0.57 12.64
C ASN A 78 -3.12 0.06 12.44
N VAL A 79 -3.30 -1.06 11.77
CA VAL A 79 -4.60 -1.69 11.55
C VAL A 79 -4.89 -2.65 12.72
N PRO A 80 -5.96 -2.45 13.49
CA PRO A 80 -6.31 -3.30 14.62
C PRO A 80 -6.49 -4.76 14.24
N VAL A 81 -5.83 -5.65 15.00
CA VAL A 81 -6.04 -7.11 14.99
C VAL A 81 -6.20 -7.55 16.44
N ASP A 82 -7.32 -8.18 16.75
CA ASP A 82 -7.68 -8.57 18.12
C ASP A 82 -6.55 -9.34 18.82
N GLY A 83 -6.21 -8.90 20.04
CA GLY A 83 -5.17 -9.48 20.88
C GLY A 83 -3.71 -9.18 20.43
N LEU A 84 -3.47 -8.61 19.24
CA LEU A 84 -2.13 -8.35 18.73
C LEU A 84 -1.61 -6.94 19.09
N PRO A 85 -0.26 -6.73 19.11
CA PRO A 85 0.34 -5.43 19.36
C PRO A 85 -0.12 -4.37 18.36
N ARG A 86 -0.37 -3.16 18.86
CA ARG A 86 -0.72 -1.97 18.07
C ARG A 86 0.04 -0.74 18.60
N GLU A 87 1.34 -0.78 18.47
CA GLU A 87 2.24 0.27 18.94
C GLU A 87 2.44 1.40 17.90
N VAL A 88 1.98 1.19 16.66
CA VAL A 88 2.04 2.12 15.51
C VAL A 88 3.42 2.73 15.26
N GLY A 89 4.47 1.93 15.45
CA GLY A 89 5.85 2.35 15.30
C GLY A 89 6.33 3.33 16.37
N SER A 90 5.62 3.55 17.50
CA SER A 90 5.88 4.62 18.45
C SER A 90 6.16 4.13 19.87
N LEU A 91 7.18 4.71 20.51
CA LEU A 91 7.45 4.53 21.94
C LEU A 91 6.31 5.06 22.82
N VAL A 92 5.54 6.04 22.34
CA VAL A 92 4.37 6.61 23.05
C VAL A 92 3.29 5.55 23.28
N ARG A 93 3.22 4.55 22.39
CA ARG A 93 2.22 3.48 22.45
C ARG A 93 2.80 2.11 22.77
N ARG A 94 4.02 2.08 23.29
CA ARG A 94 4.71 0.82 23.58
C ARG A 94 3.91 -0.07 24.53
N GLY A 95 3.73 -1.32 24.15
CA GLY A 95 2.97 -2.34 24.91
C GLY A 95 1.46 -2.30 24.69
N GLU A 96 0.94 -1.38 23.88
CA GLU A 96 -0.49 -1.36 23.55
C GLU A 96 -0.87 -2.53 22.61
N ARG A 97 -2.07 -3.06 22.83
CA ARG A 97 -2.69 -4.12 22.02
C ARG A 97 -4.08 -3.70 21.58
N SER A 98 -4.55 -4.29 20.50
CA SER A 98 -5.94 -4.13 20.07
C SER A 98 -6.85 -5.07 20.86
N ASP A 99 -8.09 -4.63 21.11
CA ASP A 99 -9.17 -5.38 21.76
C ASP A 99 -10.24 -5.85 20.76
N SER A 100 -10.02 -5.60 19.48
CA SER A 100 -10.95 -5.95 18.40
C SER A 100 -10.24 -5.93 17.05
N ASP A 101 -10.79 -6.68 16.09
CA ASP A 101 -10.37 -6.61 14.69
C ASP A 101 -10.91 -5.34 14.01
N ALA A 102 -10.11 -4.73 13.14
CA ALA A 102 -10.61 -3.81 12.13
C ALA A 102 -11.59 -4.54 11.19
N LEU A 103 -12.55 -3.78 10.61
CA LEU A 103 -13.54 -4.35 9.70
C LEU A 103 -12.93 -5.18 8.57
N ALA A 104 -11.87 -4.65 7.93
CA ALA A 104 -11.17 -5.35 6.87
C ALA A 104 -10.54 -6.66 7.36
N VAL A 105 -9.96 -6.68 8.57
CA VAL A 105 -9.38 -7.90 9.16
C VAL A 105 -10.45 -8.95 9.44
N GLY A 106 -11.58 -8.55 10.02
CA GLY A 106 -12.71 -9.46 10.24
C GLY A 106 -13.24 -10.08 8.94
N ARG A 107 -13.28 -9.29 7.84
CA ARG A 107 -13.65 -9.79 6.51
C ARG A 107 -12.62 -10.77 5.95
N LEU A 108 -11.33 -10.49 6.12
CA LEU A 108 -10.25 -11.41 5.71
C LEU A 108 -10.34 -12.75 6.44
N ARG A 109 -10.57 -12.74 7.76
CA ARG A 109 -10.78 -13.95 8.56
C ARG A 109 -12.05 -14.71 8.14
N SER A 110 -13.14 -13.98 7.87
CA SER A 110 -14.39 -14.58 7.38
C SER A 110 -14.25 -15.22 6.00
N ALA A 111 -13.33 -14.74 5.17
CA ALA A 111 -12.96 -15.35 3.90
C ALA A 111 -11.92 -16.47 4.05
N HIS A 112 -11.63 -16.88 5.29
CA HIS A 112 -10.67 -17.91 5.65
C HIS A 112 -9.19 -17.59 5.34
N GLY A 113 -8.81 -16.30 5.28
CA GLY A 113 -7.43 -15.86 5.28
C GLY A 113 -6.78 -16.06 6.65
N VAL A 114 -5.50 -16.40 6.65
CA VAL A 114 -4.71 -16.63 7.88
C VAL A 114 -3.84 -15.41 8.17
N VAL A 115 -4.17 -14.64 9.21
CA VAL A 115 -3.32 -13.53 9.67
C VAL A 115 -2.09 -14.12 10.37
N ILE A 116 -0.88 -13.79 9.87
CA ILE A 116 0.37 -14.37 10.37
C ILE A 116 1.18 -13.40 11.26
N GLY A 117 0.78 -12.15 11.33
CA GLY A 117 1.44 -11.17 12.20
C GLY A 117 1.27 -9.71 11.74
N MET A 118 1.88 -8.83 12.53
CA MET A 118 1.87 -7.37 12.37
C MET A 118 3.18 -6.89 11.75
N THR A 119 3.10 -6.10 10.68
CA THR A 119 4.29 -5.60 9.97
C THR A 119 4.74 -4.23 10.46
N CYS A 120 6.05 -4.01 10.39
CA CYS A 120 6.68 -2.75 10.76
C CYS A 120 6.20 -1.57 9.93
N MET A 121 6.22 -0.41 10.55
CA MET A 121 5.91 0.89 9.97
C MET A 121 6.68 2.00 10.68
N PRO A 122 6.94 3.16 10.05
CA PRO A 122 7.46 4.33 10.74
C PRO A 122 6.45 4.87 11.75
N GLU A 123 6.93 5.65 12.69
CA GLU A 123 6.16 6.20 13.79
C GLU A 123 4.90 6.93 13.30
N TYR A 124 3.70 6.47 13.72
CA TYR A 124 2.38 6.93 13.26
C TYR A 124 2.19 6.95 11.73
N GLY A 125 3.12 6.41 10.96
CA GLY A 125 3.08 6.42 9.50
C GLY A 125 3.33 7.79 8.87
N HIS A 126 4.06 8.67 9.56
CA HIS A 126 4.24 10.08 9.18
C HIS A 126 5.23 10.32 8.02
N ILE A 127 6.03 9.31 7.64
CA ILE A 127 7.04 9.41 6.57
C ILE A 127 6.98 8.23 5.60
N GLY A 128 7.57 8.41 4.42
CA GLY A 128 7.67 7.41 3.35
C GLY A 128 8.86 6.43 3.49
N LEU A 129 9.33 6.17 4.71
CA LEU A 129 10.52 5.38 5.03
C LEU A 129 10.21 4.18 5.92
N GLY A 130 11.22 3.34 6.21
CA GLY A 130 11.07 2.08 6.93
C GLY A 130 11.59 2.06 8.37
N HIS A 131 12.02 3.19 8.97
CA HIS A 131 12.54 3.25 10.32
C HIS A 131 11.49 3.69 11.35
N SER A 132 11.68 3.30 12.59
CA SER A 132 10.89 3.75 13.75
C SER A 132 11.69 3.65 15.05
N PRO A 133 11.35 4.41 16.10
CA PRO A 133 12.05 4.34 17.39
C PRO A 133 11.84 3.01 18.14
N LEU A 134 10.96 2.14 17.68
CA LEU A 134 10.71 0.85 18.33
C LEU A 134 11.74 -0.23 18.03
N GLY A 135 12.60 -0.02 17.07
CA GLY A 135 13.63 -1.00 16.72
C GLY A 135 14.27 -0.75 15.36
N PRO A 136 15.08 -1.71 14.91
CA PRO A 136 15.79 -1.56 13.66
C PRO A 136 14.85 -1.42 12.46
N ALA A 137 15.25 -0.58 11.50
CA ALA A 137 14.46 -0.29 10.30
C ALA A 137 14.23 -1.53 9.41
N THR A 138 13.06 -1.58 8.79
CA THR A 138 12.77 -2.51 7.68
C THR A 138 13.70 -2.27 6.52
N ARG A 139 14.17 -3.32 5.87
CA ARG A 139 15.08 -3.28 4.73
C ARG A 139 14.38 -3.60 3.42
N ASN A 140 14.90 -3.02 2.35
CA ASN A 140 14.45 -3.34 1.02
C ASN A 140 14.92 -4.74 0.61
N PRO A 141 14.03 -5.67 0.22
CA PRO A 141 14.43 -7.02 -0.19
C PRO A 141 15.35 -7.07 -1.41
N TRP A 142 15.36 -6.03 -2.25
CA TRP A 142 16.22 -5.94 -3.44
C TRP A 142 17.62 -5.42 -3.10
N SER A 143 17.71 -4.56 -2.08
CA SER A 143 18.99 -4.01 -1.64
C SER A 143 18.91 -3.56 -0.19
N MET A 144 19.70 -4.18 0.68
CA MET A 144 19.74 -3.84 2.11
C MET A 144 20.26 -2.42 2.38
N ALA A 145 20.89 -1.79 1.39
CA ALA A 145 21.39 -0.42 1.47
C ALA A 145 20.36 0.64 1.07
N HIS A 146 19.13 0.22 0.71
CA HIS A 146 18.09 1.13 0.24
C HIS A 146 16.81 1.00 1.09
N THR A 147 16.02 2.08 1.14
CA THR A 147 14.73 2.08 1.81
C THR A 147 13.74 1.13 1.13
N PRO A 148 12.91 0.39 1.89
CA PRO A 148 11.76 -0.33 1.33
C PRO A 148 10.60 0.62 0.98
N GLY A 149 10.77 1.93 1.17
CA GLY A 149 9.69 2.89 1.18
C GLY A 149 8.82 2.77 2.44
N GLY A 150 7.76 3.58 2.51
CA GLY A 150 6.84 3.61 3.67
C GLY A 150 5.51 4.30 3.34
N SER A 151 4.60 4.29 4.29
CA SER A 151 4.74 3.78 5.65
C SER A 151 4.32 2.31 5.82
N SER A 152 3.81 1.60 4.79
CA SER A 152 3.57 0.14 4.85
C SER A 152 4.83 -0.65 4.49
N SER A 153 5.97 -0.24 5.04
CA SER A 153 7.31 -0.76 4.74
C SER A 153 7.42 -2.27 4.94
N GLY A 154 7.08 -2.75 6.12
CA GLY A 154 7.12 -4.17 6.43
C GLY A 154 6.13 -4.99 5.62
N SER A 155 4.95 -4.43 5.28
CA SER A 155 3.94 -5.11 4.47
C SER A 155 4.46 -5.41 3.05
N ALA A 156 5.03 -4.41 2.38
CA ALA A 156 5.59 -4.59 1.04
C ALA A 156 6.82 -5.50 1.05
N ALA A 157 7.73 -5.32 2.03
CA ALA A 157 8.91 -6.17 2.18
C ALA A 157 8.53 -7.65 2.43
N ALA A 158 7.53 -7.92 3.27
CA ALA A 158 7.05 -9.28 3.54
C ALA A 158 6.47 -9.96 2.29
N VAL A 159 5.69 -9.23 1.47
CA VAL A 159 5.12 -9.75 0.22
C VAL A 159 6.21 -9.98 -0.82
N ALA A 160 7.12 -9.03 -1.02
CA ALA A 160 8.21 -9.13 -1.98
C ALA A 160 9.15 -10.31 -1.67
N SER A 161 9.43 -10.55 -0.40
CA SER A 161 10.32 -11.62 0.07
C SER A 161 9.66 -13.01 0.16
N GLY A 162 8.35 -13.11 -0.09
CA GLY A 162 7.59 -14.36 0.04
C GLY A 162 7.32 -14.79 1.48
N GLN A 163 7.46 -13.91 2.46
CA GLN A 163 7.07 -14.14 3.85
C GLN A 163 5.55 -14.14 4.02
N ALA A 164 4.84 -13.38 3.20
CA ALA A 164 3.38 -13.39 3.10
C ALA A 164 2.95 -13.48 1.62
N ALA A 165 1.75 -13.98 1.37
CA ALA A 165 1.17 -13.96 0.04
C ALA A 165 0.52 -12.60 -0.25
N LEU A 166 -0.15 -12.04 0.74
CA LEU A 166 -0.85 -10.76 0.72
C LEU A 166 -0.51 -9.94 1.96
N ALA A 167 -0.67 -8.63 1.87
CA ALA A 167 -0.65 -7.77 3.05
C ALA A 167 -1.73 -6.68 2.99
N LEU A 168 -2.22 -6.28 4.17
CA LEU A 168 -3.11 -5.13 4.34
C LEU A 168 -2.27 -3.92 4.78
N GLY A 169 -2.34 -2.85 4.00
CA GLY A 169 -1.66 -1.59 4.25
C GLY A 169 -2.60 -0.41 4.44
N THR A 170 -2.03 0.77 4.73
CA THR A 170 -2.73 2.05 4.77
C THR A 170 -2.01 3.09 3.92
N ASP A 171 -2.75 4.03 3.32
CA ASP A 171 -2.22 5.02 2.39
C ASP A 171 -2.87 6.39 2.63
N GLY A 172 -2.12 7.33 3.22
CA GLY A 172 -2.53 8.71 3.46
C GLY A 172 -1.80 9.74 2.57
N GLY A 173 -0.72 9.31 1.93
CA GLY A 173 0.11 10.12 1.02
C GLY A 173 0.98 9.23 0.13
N GLY A 174 0.52 8.01 -0.19
CA GLY A 174 1.28 7.04 -0.96
C GLY A 174 1.71 5.80 -0.16
N SER A 175 1.33 5.68 1.10
CA SER A 175 1.91 4.68 2.02
C SER A 175 1.59 3.20 1.71
N ILE A 176 0.78 2.88 0.71
CA ILE A 176 0.68 1.57 0.06
C ILE A 176 1.57 1.57 -1.19
N ARG A 177 1.44 2.59 -2.03
CA ARG A 177 2.02 2.67 -3.37
C ARG A 177 3.54 2.91 -3.35
N ILE A 178 4.04 3.77 -2.45
CA ILE A 178 5.48 4.03 -2.25
C ILE A 178 6.23 2.72 -1.95
N PRO A 179 5.91 1.99 -0.85
CA PRO A 179 6.65 0.78 -0.55
C PRO A 179 6.40 -0.33 -1.58
N SER A 180 5.26 -0.35 -2.27
CA SER A 180 5.03 -1.29 -3.36
C SER A 180 5.96 -1.02 -4.54
N ALA A 181 6.14 0.24 -4.93
CA ALA A 181 7.10 0.62 -5.97
C ALA A 181 8.55 0.28 -5.57
N CYS A 182 8.95 0.62 -4.33
CA CYS A 182 10.29 0.33 -3.82
C CYS A 182 10.61 -1.16 -3.71
N CYS A 183 9.61 -1.99 -3.41
CA CYS A 183 9.80 -3.43 -3.20
C CYS A 183 9.42 -4.29 -4.41
N GLY A 184 9.00 -3.68 -5.55
CA GLY A 184 8.64 -4.41 -6.76
C GLY A 184 7.41 -5.29 -6.60
N VAL A 185 6.41 -4.82 -5.89
CA VAL A 185 5.11 -5.49 -5.69
C VAL A 185 3.96 -4.57 -6.11
N VAL A 186 2.77 -5.13 -6.24
CA VAL A 186 1.56 -4.38 -6.57
C VAL A 186 0.91 -3.84 -5.30
N GLY A 187 0.58 -2.55 -5.29
CA GLY A 187 -0.16 -1.93 -4.19
C GLY A 187 -1.30 -1.08 -4.69
N HIS A 188 -2.52 -1.40 -4.26
CA HIS A 188 -3.72 -0.67 -4.66
C HIS A 188 -4.26 0.18 -3.52
N LYS A 189 -4.35 1.48 -3.75
CA LYS A 189 -5.09 2.43 -2.94
C LYS A 189 -6.50 2.58 -3.53
N PRO A 190 -7.53 2.00 -2.92
CA PRO A 190 -8.89 2.10 -3.45
C PRO A 190 -9.44 3.53 -3.42
N THR A 191 -10.59 3.74 -4.04
CA THR A 191 -11.42 4.92 -3.81
C THR A 191 -11.68 5.12 -2.32
N LEU A 192 -11.64 6.36 -1.84
CA LEU A 192 -11.95 6.69 -0.45
C LEU A 192 -13.34 6.15 -0.06
N GLY A 193 -13.37 5.33 0.99
CA GLY A 193 -14.58 4.65 1.46
C GLY A 193 -14.91 3.33 0.77
N ARG A 194 -14.16 2.90 -0.26
CA ARG A 194 -14.35 1.58 -0.88
C ARG A 194 -14.08 0.45 0.10
N VAL A 195 -13.01 0.57 0.89
CA VAL A 195 -12.72 -0.28 2.03
C VAL A 195 -13.06 0.49 3.30
N PRO A 196 -14.00 0.03 4.11
CA PRO A 196 -14.36 0.70 5.36
C PRO A 196 -13.16 0.78 6.31
N HIS A 197 -12.94 1.94 6.89
CA HIS A 197 -11.81 2.22 7.76
C HIS A 197 -12.27 2.49 9.20
N ALA A 198 -12.87 1.50 9.84
CA ALA A 198 -13.26 1.59 11.25
C ALA A 198 -12.55 0.50 12.10
N PRO A 199 -12.24 0.81 13.38
CA PRO A 199 -12.48 2.08 14.04
C PRO A 199 -11.39 3.10 13.71
N LEU A 200 -11.76 4.25 13.18
CA LEU A 200 -10.87 5.38 12.98
C LEU A 200 -11.43 6.65 13.62
N ARG A 201 -10.49 7.50 14.10
CA ARG A 201 -10.81 8.81 14.65
C ARG A 201 -11.02 9.90 13.58
N ALA A 202 -10.81 9.59 12.30
CA ALA A 202 -10.67 10.57 11.23
C ALA A 202 -11.96 11.21 10.69
N GLY A 203 -13.14 10.94 11.26
CA GLY A 203 -14.38 11.59 10.88
C GLY A 203 -14.80 11.35 9.42
N PHE A 204 -15.51 12.33 8.82
CA PHE A 204 -16.14 12.21 7.49
C PHE A 204 -15.19 12.47 6.30
N SER A 205 -14.00 13.01 6.51
CA SER A 205 -13.07 13.37 5.43
C SER A 205 -11.64 12.87 5.68
N PRO A 206 -11.45 11.57 5.86
CA PRO A 206 -10.11 11.04 6.03
C PRO A 206 -9.31 11.15 4.72
N MET A 207 -7.98 11.31 4.81
CA MET A 207 -7.08 11.11 3.68
C MET A 207 -6.52 9.68 3.64
N SER A 208 -6.66 8.95 4.73
CA SER A 208 -6.12 7.58 4.87
C SER A 208 -7.07 6.54 4.27
N HIS A 209 -6.51 5.64 3.51
CA HIS A 209 -7.19 4.52 2.86
C HIS A 209 -6.62 3.20 3.39
N LEU A 210 -7.45 2.16 3.50
CA LEU A 210 -7.01 0.78 3.62
C LEU A 210 -6.92 0.15 2.24
N GLY A 211 -5.91 -0.67 1.99
CA GLY A 211 -5.83 -1.37 0.72
C GLY A 211 -4.83 -2.53 0.70
N PRO A 212 -4.97 -3.39 -0.32
CA PRO A 212 -4.16 -4.59 -0.48
C PRO A 212 -2.79 -4.32 -1.10
N ILE A 213 -1.82 -5.16 -0.68
CA ILE A 213 -0.50 -5.31 -1.30
C ILE A 213 -0.33 -6.78 -1.65
N GLY A 214 0.08 -7.08 -2.88
CA GLY A 214 0.28 -8.43 -3.40
C GLY A 214 1.39 -8.49 -4.44
N ARG A 215 1.74 -9.68 -4.90
CA ARG A 215 2.76 -9.83 -5.96
C ARG A 215 2.20 -9.65 -7.36
N SER A 216 0.89 -9.77 -7.52
CA SER A 216 0.19 -9.58 -8.78
C SER A 216 -1.06 -8.72 -8.61
N VAL A 217 -1.53 -8.14 -9.71
CA VAL A 217 -2.81 -7.40 -9.71
C VAL A 217 -3.97 -8.35 -9.40
N GLY A 218 -3.91 -9.60 -9.85
CA GLY A 218 -4.92 -10.62 -9.52
C GLY A 218 -5.02 -10.92 -8.02
N ASP A 219 -3.88 -11.02 -7.32
CA ASP A 219 -3.84 -11.23 -5.87
C ASP A 219 -4.44 -10.02 -5.11
N VAL A 220 -4.07 -8.80 -5.55
CA VAL A 220 -4.59 -7.54 -5.00
C VAL A 220 -6.10 -7.42 -5.23
N ALA A 221 -6.57 -7.73 -6.42
CA ALA A 221 -7.98 -7.70 -6.79
C ALA A 221 -8.82 -8.69 -5.97
N MET A 222 -8.31 -9.91 -5.78
CA MET A 222 -8.94 -10.94 -4.96
C MET A 222 -9.08 -10.51 -3.49
N MET A 223 -8.07 -9.84 -2.93
CA MET A 223 -8.17 -9.31 -1.57
C MET A 223 -9.13 -8.11 -1.51
N LEU A 224 -9.16 -7.26 -2.54
CA LEU A 224 -10.09 -6.12 -2.62
C LEU A 224 -11.54 -6.58 -2.65
N ASP A 225 -11.88 -7.66 -3.38
CA ASP A 225 -13.22 -8.25 -3.39
C ASP A 225 -13.71 -8.62 -1.98
N VAL A 226 -12.79 -9.07 -1.12
CA VAL A 226 -13.10 -9.48 0.25
C VAL A 226 -13.28 -8.28 1.18
N ILE A 227 -12.40 -7.27 1.09
CA ILE A 227 -12.39 -6.18 2.07
C ILE A 227 -13.28 -5.00 1.69
N ALA A 228 -13.69 -4.86 0.41
CA ALA A 228 -14.54 -3.77 -0.08
C ALA A 228 -16.01 -3.89 0.39
N GLY A 229 -16.71 -2.78 0.29
CA GLY A 229 -18.16 -2.69 0.54
C GLY A 229 -18.54 -1.95 1.82
N GLN A 230 -19.76 -1.43 1.85
CA GLN A 230 -20.28 -0.56 2.90
C GLN A 230 -20.33 -1.23 4.28
N ASP A 231 -20.11 -0.43 5.31
CA ASP A 231 -20.37 -0.78 6.71
C ASP A 231 -20.83 0.48 7.47
N HIS A 232 -21.89 0.35 8.26
CA HIS A 232 -22.49 1.47 9.00
C HIS A 232 -21.59 2.07 10.09
N ARG A 233 -20.51 1.39 10.46
CA ARG A 233 -19.50 1.86 11.43
C ARG A 233 -18.52 2.86 10.82
N ASP A 234 -18.46 2.95 9.48
CA ASP A 234 -17.69 3.97 8.76
C ASP A 234 -18.64 4.85 7.94
N PRO A 235 -18.84 6.12 8.33
CA PRO A 235 -19.77 7.03 7.65
C PRO A 235 -19.34 7.40 6.23
N ALA A 236 -18.05 7.20 5.89
CA ALA A 236 -17.50 7.44 4.56
C ALA A 236 -17.55 6.20 3.65
N SER A 237 -17.97 5.04 4.17
CA SER A 237 -17.95 3.79 3.41
C SER A 237 -18.97 3.78 2.28
N LEU A 238 -18.57 3.20 1.14
CA LEU A 238 -19.34 3.18 -0.10
C LEU A 238 -20.06 1.85 -0.29
N PRO A 239 -21.24 1.86 -0.93
CA PRO A 239 -21.89 0.63 -1.42
C PRO A 239 -20.96 -0.18 -2.33
N SER A 240 -21.21 -1.48 -2.43
CA SER A 240 -20.53 -2.32 -3.42
C SER A 240 -20.79 -1.80 -4.83
N GLU A 241 -19.78 -1.87 -5.70
CA GLU A 241 -19.93 -1.58 -7.14
C GLU A 241 -20.67 -2.70 -7.89
N GLY A 242 -20.88 -3.84 -7.26
CA GLY A 242 -21.49 -5.00 -7.91
C GLY A 242 -20.59 -5.69 -8.95
N VAL A 243 -19.28 -5.44 -8.90
CA VAL A 243 -18.27 -6.06 -9.76
C VAL A 243 -17.40 -7.03 -8.96
N CYS A 244 -16.78 -7.99 -9.64
CA CYS A 244 -15.73 -8.85 -9.11
C CYS A 244 -14.39 -8.34 -9.63
N TYR A 245 -13.58 -7.75 -8.76
CA TYR A 245 -12.27 -7.19 -9.15
C TYR A 245 -11.31 -8.28 -9.62
N ALA A 246 -11.39 -9.49 -9.05
CA ALA A 246 -10.59 -10.62 -9.47
C ALA A 246 -10.93 -11.05 -10.91
N GLU A 247 -12.20 -11.01 -11.33
CA GLU A 247 -12.60 -11.26 -12.71
C GLU A 247 -12.11 -10.14 -13.64
N LEU A 248 -12.28 -8.88 -13.26
CA LEU A 248 -11.81 -7.73 -14.02
C LEU A 248 -10.28 -7.76 -14.24
N SER A 249 -9.53 -8.30 -13.29
CA SER A 249 -8.08 -8.46 -13.41
C SER A 249 -7.68 -9.47 -14.51
N GLN A 250 -8.57 -10.34 -14.94
CA GLN A 250 -8.34 -11.33 -16.00
C GLN A 250 -8.82 -10.83 -17.38
N GLU A 251 -9.55 -9.71 -17.43
CA GLU A 251 -10.03 -9.17 -18.69
C GLU A 251 -8.87 -8.72 -19.58
N SER A 252 -8.96 -9.13 -20.84
CA SER A 252 -8.02 -8.70 -21.89
C SER A 252 -8.69 -7.59 -22.69
N ARG A 253 -8.43 -6.32 -22.34
CA ARG A 253 -8.84 -5.16 -23.14
C ARG A 253 -7.64 -4.59 -23.87
N SER A 254 -7.82 -4.21 -25.12
CA SER A 254 -6.81 -3.53 -25.95
C SER A 254 -7.32 -2.19 -26.51
N ASP A 255 -8.49 -1.72 -26.04
CA ASP A 255 -9.21 -0.58 -26.60
C ASP A 255 -9.27 0.64 -25.67
N GLY A 256 -8.34 0.77 -24.74
CA GLY A 256 -8.33 1.86 -23.75
C GLY A 256 -7.48 3.06 -24.17
N ARG A 257 -7.90 4.25 -23.73
CA ARG A 257 -7.16 5.50 -23.90
C ARG A 257 -6.45 5.89 -22.59
N ILE A 258 -5.14 5.99 -22.65
CA ILE A 258 -4.26 6.26 -21.50
C ILE A 258 -3.65 7.64 -21.67
N ALA A 259 -3.78 8.51 -20.67
CA ALA A 259 -2.95 9.70 -20.57
C ALA A 259 -1.63 9.34 -19.90
N TRP A 260 -0.52 9.48 -20.60
CA TRP A 260 0.81 9.38 -20.02
C TRP A 260 1.26 10.76 -19.52
N ALA A 261 1.40 10.90 -18.21
CA ALA A 261 1.88 12.09 -17.55
C ALA A 261 3.22 11.80 -16.87
N PRO A 262 4.36 11.95 -17.55
CA PRO A 262 5.67 11.75 -16.92
C PRO A 262 5.86 12.68 -15.72
N GLN A 263 5.24 13.85 -15.75
CA GLN A 263 5.24 14.84 -14.67
C GLN A 263 3.82 15.33 -14.40
N LEU A 264 3.42 15.43 -13.13
CA LEU A 264 2.13 16.04 -12.75
C LEU A 264 2.23 17.56 -12.52
N GLY A 265 3.39 18.04 -12.13
CA GLY A 265 3.71 19.43 -11.87
C GLY A 265 5.17 19.73 -12.23
N THR A 266 5.87 20.48 -11.39
CA THR A 266 7.21 21.00 -11.69
C THR A 266 8.37 20.09 -11.30
N ALA A 267 8.12 19.00 -10.55
CA ALA A 267 9.19 18.09 -10.10
C ALA A 267 9.67 17.20 -11.25
N THR A 268 10.98 17.10 -11.40
CA THR A 268 11.63 16.27 -12.41
C THR A 268 11.72 14.81 -11.96
N VAL A 269 11.59 13.90 -12.92
CA VAL A 269 11.79 12.47 -12.74
C VAL A 269 13.24 12.12 -13.04
N ASP A 270 13.80 11.23 -12.26
CA ASP A 270 15.12 10.64 -12.53
C ASP A 270 15.14 9.92 -13.88
N ASP A 271 16.23 10.09 -14.64
CA ASP A 271 16.32 9.56 -16.01
C ASP A 271 16.20 8.05 -16.08
N ASP A 272 16.77 7.30 -15.13
CA ASP A 272 16.66 5.83 -15.10
C ASP A 272 15.21 5.39 -14.84
N VAL A 273 14.52 6.06 -13.92
CA VAL A 273 13.10 5.80 -13.65
C VAL A 273 12.24 6.11 -14.88
N LEU A 274 12.51 7.25 -15.54
CA LEU A 274 11.77 7.65 -16.73
C LEU A 274 11.95 6.65 -17.88
N GLN A 275 13.17 6.19 -18.14
CA GLN A 275 13.46 5.22 -19.21
C GLN A 275 12.74 3.88 -18.97
N VAL A 276 12.73 3.38 -17.74
CA VAL A 276 11.99 2.15 -17.40
C VAL A 276 10.48 2.33 -17.61
N CYS A 277 9.93 3.48 -17.19
CA CYS A 277 8.52 3.79 -17.42
C CYS A 277 8.19 3.92 -18.91
N LEU A 278 9.03 4.60 -19.71
CA LEU A 278 8.83 4.73 -21.16
C LEU A 278 8.81 3.36 -21.85
N SER A 279 9.69 2.44 -21.46
CA SER A 279 9.67 1.06 -21.98
C SER A 279 8.33 0.35 -21.69
N ALA A 280 7.72 0.61 -20.54
CA ALA A 280 6.40 0.08 -20.22
C ALA A 280 5.27 0.75 -21.05
N ILE A 281 5.39 2.04 -21.34
CA ILE A 281 4.47 2.76 -22.23
C ILE A 281 4.55 2.21 -23.64
N GLU A 282 5.76 2.03 -24.19
CA GLU A 282 5.97 1.40 -25.51
C GLU A 282 5.38 -0.02 -25.57
N ALA A 283 5.51 -0.80 -24.49
CA ALA A 283 4.90 -2.12 -24.42
C ALA A 283 3.35 -2.07 -24.45
N LEU A 284 2.74 -1.08 -23.80
CA LEU A 284 1.29 -0.87 -23.88
C LEU A 284 0.85 -0.50 -25.27
N GLU A 285 1.54 0.40 -25.97
CA GLU A 285 1.24 0.78 -27.37
C GLU A 285 1.38 -0.41 -28.31
N ALA A 286 2.44 -1.21 -28.15
CA ALA A 286 2.65 -2.43 -28.92
C ALA A 286 1.54 -3.48 -28.74
N ASN A 287 0.82 -3.43 -27.61
CA ASN A 287 -0.34 -4.27 -27.30
C ASN A 287 -1.70 -3.62 -27.64
N GLY A 288 -1.71 -2.49 -28.37
CA GLY A 288 -2.89 -1.88 -28.95
C GLY A 288 -3.58 -0.81 -28.11
N TYR A 289 -2.99 -0.40 -26.98
CA TYR A 289 -3.50 0.73 -26.19
C TYR A 289 -3.17 2.05 -26.88
N THR A 290 -4.10 3.00 -26.84
CA THR A 290 -3.85 4.37 -27.29
C THR A 290 -3.25 5.15 -26.14
N VAL A 291 -1.95 5.43 -26.19
CA VAL A 291 -1.28 6.27 -25.19
C VAL A 291 -1.07 7.66 -25.78
N VAL A 292 -1.35 8.69 -24.97
CA VAL A 292 -1.13 10.10 -25.32
C VAL A 292 -0.35 10.74 -24.19
N GLU A 293 0.83 11.21 -24.50
CA GLU A 293 1.60 12.02 -23.55
C GLU A 293 0.93 13.37 -23.37
N ILE A 294 0.82 13.81 -22.13
CA ILE A 294 0.21 15.09 -21.75
C ILE A 294 1.19 15.95 -20.96
N ASP A 295 1.09 17.26 -21.16
CA ASP A 295 1.86 18.23 -20.39
C ASP A 295 1.48 18.21 -18.91
N PRO A 296 2.37 18.68 -18.00
CA PRO A 296 2.03 18.89 -16.60
C PRO A 296 0.79 19.75 -16.47
N PHE A 297 -0.18 19.30 -15.66
CA PHE A 297 -1.52 19.88 -15.61
C PHE A 297 -1.97 20.31 -14.20
N LEU A 298 -1.12 20.12 -13.21
CA LEU A 298 -1.39 20.54 -11.83
C LEU A 298 -0.48 21.68 -11.43
N ASP A 299 -1.06 22.68 -10.78
CA ASP A 299 -0.32 23.65 -9.98
C ASP A 299 0.22 22.96 -8.71
N ASP A 300 0.95 23.68 -7.87
CA ASP A 300 1.50 23.09 -6.63
C ASP A 300 0.37 22.73 -5.67
N TRP A 301 0.32 21.45 -5.29
CA TRP A 301 -0.63 20.83 -4.36
C TRP A 301 0.00 20.36 -3.07
N THR A 302 1.33 20.48 -2.94
CA THR A 302 2.10 19.89 -1.83
C THR A 302 1.79 20.54 -0.51
N ASP A 303 1.66 21.87 -0.49
CA ASP A 303 1.31 22.62 0.71
C ASP A 303 -0.09 22.24 1.21
N ALA A 304 -1.07 22.10 0.30
CA ALA A 304 -2.42 21.69 0.67
C ALA A 304 -2.42 20.27 1.27
N TRP A 305 -1.64 19.35 0.70
CA TRP A 305 -1.50 18.03 1.27
C TRP A 305 -0.82 18.08 2.63
N ALA A 306 0.26 18.84 2.79
CA ALA A 306 1.00 18.97 4.04
C ALA A 306 0.11 19.54 5.16
N ILE A 307 -0.62 20.63 4.91
CA ILE A 307 -1.56 21.22 5.87
C ILE A 307 -2.58 20.18 6.35
N LEU A 308 -3.27 19.51 5.43
CA LEU A 308 -4.31 18.54 5.79
C LEU A 308 -3.73 17.31 6.49
N PHE A 309 -2.57 16.84 6.05
CA PHE A 309 -1.90 15.69 6.65
C PHE A 309 -1.36 16.00 8.05
N ASP A 310 -0.72 17.16 8.25
CA ASP A 310 -0.12 17.54 9.54
C ASP A 310 -1.20 17.86 10.58
N VAL A 311 -2.32 18.48 10.19
CA VAL A 311 -3.51 18.61 11.05
C VAL A 311 -4.05 17.23 11.46
N MET A 312 -4.11 16.28 10.54
CA MET A 312 -4.51 14.91 10.86
C MET A 312 -3.51 14.26 11.84
N MET A 313 -2.20 14.41 11.62
CA MET A 313 -1.17 13.88 12.54
C MET A 313 -1.31 14.48 13.93
N ALA A 314 -1.44 15.79 14.05
CA ALA A 314 -1.66 16.47 15.32
C ALA A 314 -2.93 15.93 16.04
N SER A 315 -4.02 15.73 15.31
CA SER A 315 -5.28 15.20 15.86
C SER A 315 -5.14 13.78 16.42
N LEU A 316 -4.28 12.95 15.83
CA LEU A 316 -4.05 11.56 16.29
C LEU A 316 -3.35 11.50 17.64
N VAL A 317 -2.53 12.52 17.98
CA VAL A 317 -1.65 12.52 19.16
C VAL A 317 -1.97 13.59 20.19
N VAL A 318 -2.95 14.46 19.93
CA VAL A 318 -3.26 15.63 20.78
C VAL A 318 -3.47 15.29 22.25
N GLU A 319 -4.02 14.12 22.57
CA GLU A 319 -4.24 13.67 23.95
C GLU A 319 -2.96 13.19 24.65
N ARG A 320 -1.84 13.05 23.92
CA ARG A 320 -0.57 12.51 24.39
C ARG A 320 0.63 13.42 24.05
N LEU A 321 0.41 14.70 23.84
CA LEU A 321 1.44 15.65 23.38
C LEU A 321 2.69 15.63 24.25
N SER A 322 2.56 15.56 25.59
CA SER A 322 3.70 15.51 26.50
C SER A 322 4.59 14.28 26.26
N ASP A 323 4.00 13.14 25.95
CA ASP A 323 4.76 11.93 25.64
C ASP A 323 5.35 11.99 24.23
N VAL A 324 4.62 12.55 23.25
CA VAL A 324 5.13 12.80 21.90
C VAL A 324 6.37 13.67 21.93
N TYR A 325 6.34 14.81 22.62
CA TYR A 325 7.51 15.69 22.73
C TYR A 325 8.72 15.03 23.43
N ARG A 326 8.49 14.03 24.26
CA ARG A 326 9.56 13.34 25.00
C ARG A 326 10.10 12.11 24.29
N LEU A 327 9.29 11.40 23.51
CA LEU A 327 9.57 10.04 23.06
C LEU A 327 9.58 9.86 21.54
N SER A 328 9.02 10.82 20.79
CA SER A 328 8.87 10.71 19.36
C SER A 328 10.07 11.24 18.59
N GLU A 329 10.17 10.82 17.33
CA GLU A 329 11.18 11.31 16.40
C GLU A 329 10.98 12.81 16.09
N PRO A 330 12.07 13.58 15.88
CA PRO A 330 11.99 15.01 15.59
C PRO A 330 11.12 15.33 14.36
N SER A 331 11.13 14.47 13.34
CA SER A 331 10.31 14.62 12.14
C SER A 331 8.81 14.53 12.41
N LEU A 332 8.37 13.65 13.32
CA LEU A 332 6.98 13.60 13.75
C LEU A 332 6.61 14.83 14.59
N ILE A 333 7.48 15.23 15.50
CA ILE A 333 7.26 16.43 16.33
C ILE A 333 7.06 17.66 15.44
N ALA A 334 7.91 17.86 14.44
CA ALA A 334 7.80 18.98 13.49
C ALA A 334 6.44 19.00 12.76
N ARG A 335 5.95 17.84 12.29
CA ARG A 335 4.62 17.73 11.66
C ARG A 335 3.49 18.04 12.64
N VAL A 336 3.59 17.56 13.87
CA VAL A 336 2.60 17.82 14.94
C VAL A 336 2.56 19.31 15.28
N GLU A 337 3.71 19.95 15.46
CA GLU A 337 3.80 21.40 15.72
C GLU A 337 3.22 22.23 14.58
N HIS A 338 3.56 21.88 13.33
CA HIS A 338 2.97 22.53 12.17
C HIS A 338 1.44 22.38 12.17
N GLY A 339 0.93 21.15 12.34
CA GLY A 339 -0.51 20.88 12.37
C GLY A 339 -1.27 21.58 13.50
N LEU A 340 -0.66 21.73 14.68
CA LEU A 340 -1.22 22.50 15.79
C LEU A 340 -1.21 24.02 15.52
N GLY A 341 -0.29 24.52 14.68
CA GLY A 341 -0.18 25.92 14.29
C GLY A 341 -1.12 26.35 13.18
N VAL A 342 -1.66 25.41 12.39
CA VAL A 342 -2.50 25.69 11.22
C VAL A 342 -3.79 26.39 11.64
N LYS A 343 -4.14 27.47 10.95
CA LYS A 343 -5.37 28.23 11.18
C LYS A 343 -6.52 27.66 10.36
N ALA A 344 -7.75 27.88 10.82
CA ALA A 344 -8.94 27.41 10.13
C ALA A 344 -9.05 27.92 8.68
N ILE A 345 -8.56 29.15 8.39
CA ILE A 345 -8.54 29.68 7.03
C ILE A 345 -7.58 28.92 6.12
N GLU A 346 -6.42 28.50 6.61
CA GLU A 346 -5.44 27.73 5.86
C GLU A 346 -5.99 26.33 5.50
N ILE A 347 -6.78 25.72 6.41
CA ILE A 347 -7.50 24.48 6.10
C ILE A 347 -8.52 24.70 4.98
N ALA A 348 -9.27 25.82 5.01
CA ALA A 348 -10.25 26.11 3.97
C ALA A 348 -9.58 26.36 2.60
N GLU A 349 -8.43 27.02 2.56
CA GLU A 349 -7.62 27.22 1.36
C GLU A 349 -7.06 25.88 0.85
N ALA A 350 -6.56 25.01 1.71
CA ALA A 350 -6.10 23.67 1.35
C ALA A 350 -7.24 22.82 0.76
N GLU A 351 -8.45 22.90 1.30
CA GLU A 351 -9.64 22.22 0.74
C GLU A 351 -10.07 22.84 -0.60
N ALA A 352 -9.86 24.14 -0.84
CA ALA A 352 -10.09 24.75 -2.14
C ALA A 352 -9.08 24.22 -3.18
N THR A 353 -7.79 24.16 -2.85
CA THR A 353 -6.76 23.53 -3.70
C THR A 353 -7.08 22.07 -3.98
N ARG A 354 -7.51 21.32 -2.98
CA ARG A 354 -7.97 19.93 -3.13
C ARG A 354 -9.08 19.80 -4.18
N ARG A 355 -10.06 20.71 -4.19
CA ARG A 355 -11.13 20.77 -5.19
C ARG A 355 -10.57 21.06 -6.59
N ASP A 356 -9.60 21.97 -6.71
CA ASP A 356 -9.02 22.36 -8.01
C ASP A 356 -8.18 21.23 -8.60
N VAL A 357 -7.42 20.51 -7.77
CA VAL A 357 -6.75 19.24 -8.16
C VAL A 357 -7.76 18.23 -8.69
N TRP A 358 -8.86 18.02 -7.97
CA TRP A 358 -9.93 17.11 -8.42
C TRP A 358 -10.54 17.53 -9.75
N ALA A 359 -10.81 18.83 -9.96
CA ALA A 359 -11.35 19.35 -11.21
C ALA A 359 -10.39 19.16 -12.38
N SER A 360 -9.07 19.31 -12.16
CA SER A 360 -8.05 19.11 -13.19
C SER A 360 -8.00 17.65 -13.66
N PHE A 361 -8.05 16.69 -12.74
CA PHE A 361 -8.15 15.27 -13.10
C PHE A 361 -9.44 14.94 -13.86
N ASN A 362 -10.59 15.48 -13.43
CA ASN A 362 -11.87 15.18 -14.09
C ASN A 362 -11.92 15.65 -15.54
N ARG A 363 -11.31 16.81 -15.87
CA ARG A 363 -11.20 17.25 -17.28
C ARG A 363 -10.45 16.23 -18.14
N LEU A 364 -9.43 15.59 -17.60
CA LEU A 364 -8.70 14.53 -18.33
C LEU A 364 -9.52 13.25 -18.47
N TYR A 365 -10.27 12.87 -17.43
CA TYR A 365 -11.13 11.67 -17.49
C TYR A 365 -12.33 11.80 -18.46
N GLU A 366 -12.63 12.98 -18.99
CA GLU A 366 -13.55 13.15 -20.12
C GLU A 366 -13.00 12.55 -21.43
N HIS A 367 -11.67 12.40 -21.52
CA HIS A 367 -10.99 12.00 -22.75
C HIS A 367 -10.16 10.71 -22.58
N PHE A 368 -9.82 10.34 -21.35
CA PHE A 368 -8.96 9.20 -21.03
C PHE A 368 -9.62 8.28 -20.01
N ASP A 369 -9.37 6.99 -20.14
CA ASP A 369 -9.86 5.98 -19.19
C ASP A 369 -9.08 6.01 -17.88
N VAL A 370 -7.76 6.18 -17.97
CA VAL A 370 -6.82 6.28 -16.85
C VAL A 370 -5.72 7.28 -17.15
N ILE A 371 -5.11 7.79 -16.08
CA ILE A 371 -3.88 8.56 -16.14
C ILE A 371 -2.76 7.72 -15.55
N VAL A 372 -1.63 7.68 -16.21
CA VAL A 372 -0.47 6.87 -15.83
C VAL A 372 0.73 7.79 -15.60
N THR A 373 1.46 7.55 -14.51
CA THR A 373 2.65 8.32 -14.13
C THR A 373 3.74 7.38 -13.61
N PRO A 374 5.01 7.79 -13.57
CA PRO A 374 5.96 7.15 -12.67
C PRO A 374 5.39 7.15 -11.25
N ALA A 375 5.49 6.03 -10.55
CA ALA A 375 5.02 5.93 -9.17
C ALA A 375 5.87 6.79 -8.23
N LEU A 376 7.18 6.74 -8.41
CA LEU A 376 8.17 7.55 -7.70
C LEU A 376 8.99 8.36 -8.70
N LEU A 377 9.53 9.49 -8.26
CA LEU A 377 10.35 10.36 -9.11
C LEU A 377 11.83 9.99 -9.08
N ALA A 378 12.24 9.12 -8.15
CA ALA A 378 13.59 8.60 -8.02
C ALA A 378 13.53 7.12 -7.63
N PRO A 379 14.62 6.35 -7.82
CA PRO A 379 14.74 5.00 -7.27
C PRO A 379 14.60 4.99 -5.74
N PRO A 380 14.42 3.82 -5.10
CA PRO A 380 14.51 3.72 -3.65
C PRO A 380 15.77 4.39 -3.11
N LEU A 381 15.61 5.29 -2.15
CA LEU A 381 16.72 6.11 -1.63
C LEU A 381 17.72 5.25 -0.84
N PRO A 382 19.03 5.55 -0.91
CA PRO A 382 20.03 4.92 -0.06
C PRO A 382 19.82 5.30 1.41
N VAL A 383 20.07 4.35 2.30
CA VAL A 383 19.93 4.53 3.75
C VAL A 383 21.15 3.96 4.47
N ASP A 384 21.44 4.50 5.64
CA ASP A 384 22.45 3.93 6.53
C ASP A 384 22.12 2.45 6.82
N PRO A 385 23.06 1.54 6.59
CA PRO A 385 22.82 0.10 6.77
C PRO A 385 22.58 -0.31 8.22
N GLN A 386 22.86 0.53 9.22
CA GLN A 386 22.66 0.23 10.62
C GLN A 386 21.34 0.80 11.14
N THR A 387 21.07 2.09 10.86
CA THR A 387 19.89 2.80 11.38
C THR A 387 18.69 2.73 10.43
N GLY A 388 18.91 2.67 9.12
CA GLY A 388 17.88 2.78 8.08
C GLY A 388 17.40 4.21 7.86
N GLU A 389 18.08 5.16 8.46
CA GLU A 389 17.89 6.58 8.19
C GLU A 389 18.57 6.96 6.87
N ILE A 390 18.13 8.03 6.26
CA ILE A 390 18.74 8.54 5.04
C ILE A 390 20.07 9.19 5.38
N ASP A 391 21.14 8.83 4.66
CA ASP A 391 22.50 9.33 4.87
C ASP A 391 22.60 10.86 4.72
N ASN A 392 21.73 11.47 3.93
CA ASN A 392 21.70 12.92 3.70
C ASN A 392 20.26 13.45 3.80
N PRO A 393 19.78 13.83 5.01
CA PRO A 393 18.44 14.36 5.21
C PRO A 393 18.14 15.64 4.40
N GLU A 394 19.17 16.44 4.07
CA GLU A 394 19.01 17.66 3.27
C GLU A 394 18.74 17.36 1.79
N ALA A 395 19.21 16.22 1.29
CA ALA A 395 18.91 15.75 -0.07
C ALA A 395 17.52 15.10 -0.15
N TRP A 396 16.96 14.70 0.99
CA TRP A 396 15.63 14.13 1.04
C TRP A 396 14.57 15.23 1.11
N SER A 397 13.77 15.29 0.08
CA SER A 397 12.52 16.05 0.13
C SER A 397 11.38 15.07 -0.11
N ASP A 398 10.23 15.27 0.52
CA ASP A 398 8.99 14.52 0.22
C ASP A 398 8.65 14.57 -1.29
N ARG A 399 9.43 15.31 -2.06
CA ARG A 399 9.25 15.46 -3.52
C ARG A 399 9.48 14.19 -4.31
N TRP A 400 10.32 13.26 -3.85
CA TRP A 400 10.58 12.02 -4.59
C TRP A 400 9.34 11.11 -4.76
N PHE A 401 8.28 11.31 -3.96
CA PHE A 401 7.01 10.60 -4.06
C PHE A 401 5.78 11.52 -4.19
N MET A 402 5.96 12.78 -4.56
CA MET A 402 4.86 13.74 -4.63
C MET A 402 3.74 13.37 -5.62
N HIS A 403 4.02 12.54 -6.64
CA HIS A 403 3.01 11.99 -7.55
C HIS A 403 1.94 11.14 -6.85
N MET A 404 2.18 10.73 -5.60
CA MET A 404 1.22 9.95 -4.80
C MET A 404 0.11 10.82 -4.18
N TYR A 405 0.44 12.08 -3.81
CA TYR A 405 -0.46 12.94 -3.03
C TYR A 405 -1.80 13.27 -3.70
N PRO A 406 -1.85 13.56 -5.01
CA PRO A 406 -3.11 13.92 -5.67
C PRO A 406 -4.20 12.86 -5.51
N ALA A 407 -3.88 11.58 -5.56
CA ALA A 407 -4.84 10.52 -5.38
C ALA A 407 -5.39 10.40 -3.93
N ASN A 408 -4.64 10.91 -2.93
CA ASN A 408 -5.13 11.02 -1.55
C ASN A 408 -6.00 12.27 -1.37
N LEU A 409 -5.60 13.40 -1.94
CA LEU A 409 -6.39 14.63 -1.92
C LEU A 409 -7.76 14.44 -2.56
N THR A 410 -7.82 13.82 -3.73
CA THR A 410 -9.08 13.63 -4.48
C THR A 410 -9.88 12.40 -4.04
N GLY A 411 -9.27 11.46 -3.31
CA GLY A 411 -9.89 10.20 -2.93
C GLY A 411 -10.14 9.26 -4.11
N GLN A 412 -9.53 9.49 -5.28
CA GLN A 412 -9.61 8.61 -6.45
C GLN A 412 -8.76 7.35 -6.27
N PRO A 413 -9.10 6.22 -6.95
CA PRO A 413 -8.32 4.99 -6.86
C PRO A 413 -6.99 5.13 -7.60
N ALA A 414 -5.94 4.47 -7.08
CA ALA A 414 -4.63 4.42 -7.71
C ALA A 414 -3.92 3.10 -7.39
N CYS A 415 -3.21 2.54 -8.36
CA CYS A 415 -2.46 1.30 -8.23
C CYS A 415 -1.01 1.51 -8.66
N SER A 416 -0.04 1.10 -7.84
CA SER A 416 1.36 0.99 -8.23
C SER A 416 1.62 -0.42 -8.74
N VAL A 417 2.15 -0.52 -9.97
CA VAL A 417 2.50 -1.78 -10.63
C VAL A 417 3.99 -1.76 -10.97
N PRO A 418 4.77 -2.77 -10.60
CA PRO A 418 6.18 -2.82 -10.95
C PRO A 418 6.35 -3.05 -12.46
N VAL A 419 7.28 -2.30 -13.10
CA VAL A 419 7.45 -2.31 -14.56
C VAL A 419 8.87 -2.59 -15.02
N GLY A 420 9.80 -2.76 -14.12
CA GLY A 420 11.21 -3.04 -14.43
C GLY A 420 12.11 -2.66 -13.27
N THR A 421 13.42 -2.63 -13.56
CA THR A 421 14.45 -2.19 -12.61
C THR A 421 15.35 -1.13 -13.25
N THR A 422 15.91 -0.27 -12.43
CA THR A 422 17.03 0.63 -12.81
C THR A 422 18.27 -0.17 -13.17
N VAL A 423 19.31 0.51 -13.65
CA VAL A 423 20.64 -0.11 -13.92
C VAL A 423 21.23 -0.75 -12.66
N ASP A 424 20.91 -0.23 -11.48
CA ASP A 424 21.33 -0.77 -10.17
C ASP A 424 20.40 -1.88 -9.64
N SER A 425 19.53 -2.42 -10.49
CA SER A 425 18.58 -3.50 -10.15
C SER A 425 17.54 -3.13 -9.07
N LEU A 426 17.25 -1.85 -8.90
CA LEU A 426 16.21 -1.37 -7.99
C LEU A 426 14.86 -1.29 -8.71
N PRO A 427 13.76 -1.76 -8.12
CA PRO A 427 12.45 -1.77 -8.77
C PRO A 427 11.94 -0.37 -9.12
N VAL A 428 11.25 -0.28 -10.24
CA VAL A 428 10.52 0.89 -10.70
C VAL A 428 9.04 0.55 -10.80
N GLY A 429 8.18 1.41 -10.23
CA GLY A 429 6.73 1.29 -10.31
C GLY A 429 6.12 2.30 -11.26
N LEU A 430 5.07 1.89 -11.97
CA LEU A 430 4.18 2.75 -12.72
C LEU A 430 2.88 2.92 -11.92
N GLN A 431 2.38 4.14 -11.77
CA GLN A 431 1.12 4.42 -11.09
C GLN A 431 -0.01 4.56 -12.10
N VAL A 432 -1.06 3.76 -11.95
CA VAL A 432 -2.30 3.84 -12.73
C VAL A 432 -3.37 4.49 -11.87
N MET A 433 -3.91 5.62 -12.29
CA MET A 433 -4.96 6.38 -11.60
C MET A 433 -6.24 6.40 -12.41
N GLY A 434 -7.39 6.21 -11.75
CA GLY A 434 -8.71 6.33 -12.37
C GLY A 434 -9.56 7.41 -11.72
N SER A 435 -10.66 7.78 -12.37
CA SER A 435 -11.65 8.67 -11.75
C SER A 435 -12.19 8.07 -10.45
N ARG A 436 -12.70 8.93 -9.57
CA ARG A 436 -13.30 8.46 -8.31
C ARG A 436 -14.42 7.44 -8.60
N PHE A 437 -14.44 6.36 -7.85
CA PHE A 437 -15.34 5.20 -7.99
C PHE A 437 -15.02 4.24 -9.17
N ALA A 438 -13.93 4.45 -9.88
CA ALA A 438 -13.51 3.57 -10.98
C ALA A 438 -12.45 2.55 -10.55
N ASP A 439 -12.59 1.94 -9.36
CA ASP A 439 -11.64 0.93 -8.85
C ASP A 439 -11.48 -0.23 -9.83
N GLY A 440 -12.60 -0.73 -10.39
CA GLY A 440 -12.57 -1.80 -11.37
C GLY A 440 -11.76 -1.43 -12.62
N ARG A 441 -11.89 -0.20 -13.12
CA ARG A 441 -11.11 0.29 -14.27
C ARG A 441 -9.61 0.34 -13.95
N VAL A 442 -9.24 0.84 -12.77
CA VAL A 442 -7.83 0.86 -12.34
C VAL A 442 -7.26 -0.56 -12.27
N ILE A 443 -8.00 -1.54 -11.75
CA ILE A 443 -7.59 -2.95 -11.70
C ILE A 443 -7.40 -3.50 -13.13
N THR A 444 -8.34 -3.25 -14.05
CA THR A 444 -8.25 -3.72 -15.45
C THR A 444 -6.99 -3.15 -16.14
N PHE A 445 -6.73 -1.85 -16.01
CA PHE A 445 -5.55 -1.23 -16.63
C PHE A 445 -4.24 -1.59 -15.92
N ALA A 446 -4.24 -1.73 -14.59
CA ALA A 446 -3.08 -2.23 -13.84
C ALA A 446 -2.71 -3.65 -14.30
N SER A 447 -3.69 -4.52 -14.52
CA SER A 447 -3.49 -5.85 -15.10
C SER A 447 -2.96 -5.82 -16.53
N ALA A 448 -3.39 -4.84 -17.33
CA ALA A 448 -2.84 -4.63 -18.66
C ALA A 448 -1.35 -4.29 -18.62
N VAL A 449 -0.96 -3.33 -17.74
CA VAL A 449 0.45 -3.00 -17.51
C VAL A 449 1.23 -4.24 -17.10
N GLU A 450 0.77 -4.98 -16.09
CA GLU A 450 1.43 -6.19 -15.58
C GLU A 450 1.67 -7.24 -16.68
N ARG A 451 0.69 -7.48 -17.55
CA ARG A 451 0.81 -8.42 -18.67
C ARG A 451 1.79 -7.94 -19.75
N CYS A 452 1.80 -6.65 -20.06
CA CYS A 452 2.65 -6.08 -21.10
C CYS A 452 4.13 -6.09 -20.73
N VAL A 453 4.46 -5.87 -19.43
CA VAL A 453 5.85 -5.75 -18.97
C VAL A 453 6.49 -7.08 -18.52
N ASN A 454 5.70 -8.16 -18.42
CA ASN A 454 6.16 -9.50 -18.02
C ASN A 454 6.98 -9.51 -16.70
N TRP A 455 6.52 -8.75 -15.69
CA TRP A 455 7.19 -8.68 -14.39
C TRP A 455 6.96 -9.90 -13.50
N LEU A 456 5.87 -10.64 -13.74
CA LEU A 456 5.48 -11.80 -12.94
C LEU A 456 6.60 -12.85 -12.88
N GLY A 457 6.99 -13.22 -11.67
CA GLY A 457 8.09 -14.16 -11.44
C GLY A 457 9.45 -13.53 -11.14
N THR A 458 9.61 -12.23 -11.37
CA THR A 458 10.80 -11.48 -10.95
C THR A 458 10.82 -11.35 -9.41
N ARG A 459 11.95 -11.64 -8.78
CA ARG A 459 12.06 -11.78 -7.32
C ARG A 459 13.38 -11.23 -6.82
N PRO A 460 13.41 -10.65 -5.59
CA PRO A 460 14.65 -10.28 -4.95
C PRO A 460 15.45 -11.53 -4.54
N GLU A 461 16.75 -11.49 -4.72
CA GLU A 461 17.68 -12.48 -4.19
C GLU A 461 18.03 -12.11 -2.74
N ILE A 462 17.33 -12.75 -1.79
CA ILE A 462 17.63 -12.58 -0.36
C ILE A 462 18.58 -13.71 0.02
N ALA A 463 19.88 -13.41 -0.07
CA ALA A 463 20.94 -14.35 0.25
C ALA A 463 20.99 -14.68 1.75
#